data_c78e14437a7ae88e811eec293b8f6c17
#
_entry.id   c78e14437a7ae88e811eec293b8f6c17
#
_cell.length_a   1.000
_cell.length_b   1.000
_cell.length_c   1.000
_cell.angle_alpha   90.00
_cell.angle_beta   90.00
_cell.angle_gamma   90.00
#
_symmetry.space_group_name_H-M   'P 1'
#
loop_
_entity.id
_entity.type
_entity.pdbx_description
1 polymer ?
#
loop_
_entity_poly.entity_id
_entity_poly.type
_entity_poly.pdbx_seq_one_letter_code
_entity_poly.pdbx_strand_id
1 'polypeptide(L)'
;TLCKKFFVEKFIYISSCSVYGKNIDKKLLAENSKINPLSIYAKLKLNIEEAIIENTDPAFNYTILRLGTVYGKSYRPRFDLVINLFCGLSATNKPIFINGGNQWRPFVHVKDVARSILFVLKDNSKTNKEIFNVISENSTITELSNTIKKHNKNIKIKINKNVKDKRDYKVSAKKINKV
;
A
#
# COMPACT_ATOMS: atom_id res chain seq x y z
N THR A 1 -13.56 -9.70 22.46
CA THR A 1 -12.42 -8.82 22.17
C THR A 1 -12.45 -7.56 23.04
N LEU A 2 -11.30 -6.86 23.19
CA LEU A 2 -11.25 -5.60 23.95
C LEU A 2 -12.16 -4.54 23.33
N CYS A 3 -12.25 -4.46 22.02
CA CYS A 3 -13.14 -3.53 21.32
C CYS A 3 -14.59 -3.65 21.78
N LYS A 4 -15.09 -4.88 21.93
CA LYS A 4 -16.43 -5.12 22.43
C LYS A 4 -16.57 -4.68 23.90
N LYS A 5 -15.60 -5.04 24.74
CA LYS A 5 -15.58 -4.67 26.16
C LYS A 5 -15.64 -3.16 26.38
N PHE A 6 -15.00 -2.39 25.49
CA PHE A 6 -14.92 -0.92 25.56
C PHE A 6 -15.85 -0.18 24.58
N PHE A 7 -16.85 -0.88 24.04
CA PHE A 7 -17.86 -0.28 23.14
C PHE A 7 -17.27 0.54 22.00
N VAL A 8 -16.20 0.00 21.37
CA VAL A 8 -15.59 0.65 20.20
C VAL A 8 -16.58 0.64 19.04
N GLU A 9 -17.06 1.81 18.64
CA GLU A 9 -18.07 1.98 17.58
C GLU A 9 -17.56 1.59 16.20
N LYS A 10 -16.28 1.85 15.90
CA LYS A 10 -15.67 1.53 14.62
C LYS A 10 -14.22 1.10 14.78
N PHE A 11 -13.87 -0.04 14.17
CA PHE A 11 -12.51 -0.54 14.11
C PHE A 11 -11.96 -0.43 12.70
N ILE A 12 -10.86 0.29 12.51
CA ILE A 12 -10.19 0.41 11.20
C ILE A 12 -8.88 -0.34 11.24
N TYR A 13 -8.76 -1.39 10.46
CA TYR A 13 -7.53 -2.14 10.33
C TYR A 13 -6.70 -1.66 9.13
N ILE A 14 -5.49 -1.20 9.42
CA ILE A 14 -4.53 -0.81 8.39
C ILE A 14 -3.75 -2.05 7.93
N SER A 15 -4.20 -2.63 6.83
CA SER A 15 -3.57 -3.73 6.13
C SER A 15 -2.64 -3.23 5.01
N SER A 16 -2.26 -4.09 4.09
CA SER A 16 -1.31 -3.79 3.04
C SER A 16 -1.64 -4.50 1.73
N CYS A 17 -1.49 -3.84 0.60
CA CYS A 17 -1.54 -4.47 -0.71
C CYS A 17 -0.49 -5.59 -0.90
N SER A 18 0.51 -5.70 -0.01
CA SER A 18 1.47 -6.81 -0.03
C SER A 18 0.83 -8.19 0.12
N VAL A 19 -0.42 -8.30 0.62
CA VAL A 19 -1.18 -9.54 0.70
C VAL A 19 -1.42 -10.16 -0.67
N TYR A 20 -1.48 -9.37 -1.74
CA TYR A 20 -1.61 -9.87 -3.10
C TYR A 20 -0.36 -10.60 -3.60
N GLY A 21 0.82 -10.22 -3.11
CA GLY A 21 2.10 -10.90 -3.37
C GLY A 21 2.48 -10.91 -4.86
N LYS A 22 2.58 -12.11 -5.47
CA LYS A 22 2.94 -12.28 -6.87
C LYS A 22 1.69 -12.35 -7.75
N ASN A 23 1.57 -11.43 -8.68
CA ASN A 23 0.51 -11.44 -9.70
C ASN A 23 1.02 -12.11 -10.98
N ILE A 24 0.70 -13.39 -11.15
CA ILE A 24 1.15 -14.19 -12.31
C ILE A 24 0.48 -13.70 -13.59
N ASP A 25 -0.80 -13.37 -13.53
CA ASP A 25 -1.61 -13.01 -14.70
C ASP A 25 -1.42 -11.54 -15.14
N LYS A 26 -0.62 -10.76 -14.41
CA LYS A 26 -0.39 -9.32 -14.65
C LYS A 26 -1.66 -8.46 -14.73
N LYS A 27 -2.79 -8.99 -14.24
CA LYS A 27 -4.08 -8.28 -14.21
C LYS A 27 -4.05 -7.18 -13.13
N LEU A 28 -4.95 -6.22 -13.26
CA LEU A 28 -5.21 -5.23 -12.23
C LEU A 28 -5.97 -5.90 -11.08
N LEU A 29 -5.40 -5.92 -9.88
CA LEU A 29 -5.95 -6.62 -8.72
C LEU A 29 -6.97 -5.73 -7.98
N ALA A 30 -8.14 -6.29 -7.73
CA ALA A 30 -9.19 -5.71 -6.90
C ALA A 30 -9.28 -6.45 -5.55
N GLU A 31 -10.13 -5.99 -4.65
CA GLU A 31 -10.26 -6.53 -3.28
C GLU A 31 -10.66 -8.00 -3.23
N ASN A 32 -11.39 -8.48 -4.24
CA ASN A 32 -11.80 -9.89 -4.41
C ASN A 32 -10.80 -10.73 -5.22
N SER A 33 -9.66 -10.16 -5.62
CA SER A 33 -8.65 -10.92 -6.36
C SER A 33 -7.95 -11.93 -5.47
N LYS A 34 -7.41 -13.00 -6.10
CA LYS A 34 -6.65 -14.04 -5.40
C LYS A 34 -5.47 -13.45 -4.62
N ILE A 35 -5.35 -13.85 -3.38
CA ILE A 35 -4.30 -13.43 -2.45
C ILE A 35 -3.17 -14.46 -2.48
N ASN A 36 -1.91 -13.99 -2.50
CA ASN A 36 -0.73 -14.86 -2.53
C ASN A 36 0.46 -14.18 -1.83
N PRO A 37 0.43 -14.02 -0.49
CA PRO A 37 1.45 -13.29 0.26
C PRO A 37 2.80 -13.98 0.22
N LEU A 38 3.86 -13.24 -0.13
CA LEU A 38 5.22 -13.77 -0.26
C LEU A 38 6.09 -13.58 0.98
N SER A 39 5.77 -12.60 1.83
CA SER A 39 6.57 -12.29 3.03
C SER A 39 5.82 -12.66 4.31
N ILE A 40 6.56 -12.88 5.39
CA ILE A 40 5.98 -13.08 6.74
C ILE A 40 5.09 -11.89 7.11
N TYR A 41 5.53 -10.66 6.82
CA TYR A 41 4.72 -9.46 7.04
C TYR A 41 3.37 -9.53 6.32
N ALA A 42 3.36 -9.90 5.04
CA ALA A 42 2.12 -10.00 4.26
C ALA A 42 1.20 -11.11 4.77
N LYS A 43 1.76 -12.25 5.18
CA LYS A 43 1.00 -13.36 5.80
C LYS A 43 0.36 -12.92 7.12
N LEU A 44 1.13 -12.25 7.99
CA LEU A 44 0.59 -11.74 9.26
C LEU A 44 -0.52 -10.71 9.04
N LYS A 45 -0.37 -9.82 8.04
CA LYS A 45 -1.44 -8.88 7.69
C LYS A 45 -2.71 -9.61 7.26
N LEU A 46 -2.58 -10.65 6.43
CA LEU A 46 -3.71 -11.46 5.98
C LEU A 46 -4.37 -12.22 7.14
N ASN A 47 -3.61 -12.88 8.00
CA ASN A 47 -4.17 -13.62 9.15
C ASN A 47 -5.00 -12.70 10.07
N ILE A 48 -4.58 -11.44 10.23
CA ILE A 48 -5.35 -10.47 11.01
C ILE A 48 -6.63 -10.05 10.25
N GLU A 49 -6.57 -9.87 8.91
CA GLU A 49 -7.79 -9.62 8.12
C GLU A 49 -8.80 -10.75 8.30
N GLU A 50 -8.36 -12.00 8.19
CA GLU A 50 -9.18 -13.20 8.36
C GLU A 50 -9.81 -13.24 9.77
N ALA A 51 -9.01 -13.03 10.82
CA ALA A 51 -9.51 -13.00 12.20
C ALA A 51 -10.54 -11.87 12.46
N ILE A 52 -10.43 -10.72 11.75
CA ILE A 52 -11.41 -9.65 11.83
C ILE A 52 -12.71 -10.04 11.11
N ILE A 53 -12.61 -10.64 9.93
CA ILE A 53 -13.74 -11.04 9.08
C ILE A 53 -14.53 -12.19 9.74
N GLU A 54 -13.83 -13.14 10.36
CA GLU A 54 -14.43 -14.27 11.07
C GLU A 54 -15.14 -13.87 12.36
N ASN A 55 -14.98 -12.63 12.81
CA ASN A 55 -15.72 -12.14 13.97
C ASN A 55 -17.21 -12.03 13.65
N THR A 56 -18.00 -12.93 14.20
CA THR A 56 -19.43 -13.05 13.91
C THR A 56 -20.32 -12.09 14.71
N ASP A 57 -19.74 -11.23 15.56
CA ASP A 57 -20.53 -10.25 16.33
C ASP A 57 -21.18 -9.22 15.38
N PRO A 58 -22.52 -9.18 15.29
CA PRO A 58 -23.23 -8.23 14.41
C PRO A 58 -22.93 -6.76 14.74
N ALA A 59 -22.68 -6.47 16.02
CA ALA A 59 -22.40 -5.12 16.51
C ALA A 59 -20.95 -4.67 16.26
N PHE A 60 -20.06 -5.59 15.84
CA PHE A 60 -18.67 -5.25 15.56
C PHE A 60 -18.53 -4.63 14.16
N ASN A 61 -18.42 -3.31 14.15
CA ASN A 61 -18.20 -2.54 12.93
C ASN A 61 -16.71 -2.42 12.64
N TYR A 62 -16.31 -2.84 11.44
CA TYR A 62 -14.92 -2.74 11.02
C TYR A 62 -14.78 -2.33 9.55
N THR A 63 -13.61 -1.79 9.22
CA THR A 63 -13.18 -1.58 7.84
C THR A 63 -11.70 -1.94 7.71
N ILE A 64 -11.34 -2.60 6.64
CA ILE A 64 -9.97 -3.00 6.33
C ILE A 64 -9.45 -2.14 5.18
N LEU A 65 -8.34 -1.42 5.40
CA LEU A 65 -7.68 -0.62 4.37
C LEU A 65 -6.36 -1.28 3.96
N ARG A 66 -6.31 -1.85 2.76
CA ARG A 66 -5.09 -2.40 2.15
C ARG A 66 -4.31 -1.27 1.50
N LEU A 67 -3.31 -0.74 2.19
CA LEU A 67 -2.51 0.37 1.70
C LEU A 67 -1.47 -0.08 0.67
N GLY A 68 -1.28 0.73 -0.37
CA GLY A 68 -0.07 0.71 -1.18
C GLY A 68 1.16 1.11 -0.37
N THR A 69 2.33 1.18 -1.00
CA THR A 69 3.55 1.69 -0.37
C THR A 69 3.36 3.15 -0.02
N VAL A 70 3.31 3.45 1.28
CA VAL A 70 3.04 4.81 1.77
C VAL A 70 4.28 5.68 1.62
N TYR A 71 4.12 6.88 1.06
CA TYR A 71 5.18 7.85 0.92
C TYR A 71 4.72 9.25 1.32
N GLY A 72 5.68 10.15 1.50
CA GLY A 72 5.42 11.55 1.82
C GLY A 72 6.08 11.99 3.13
N LYS A 73 5.98 13.29 3.40
CA LYS A 73 6.58 13.92 4.58
C LYS A 73 5.87 13.45 5.85
N SER A 74 6.65 13.04 6.85
CA SER A 74 6.17 12.67 8.18
C SER A 74 7.22 13.01 9.23
N TYR A 75 6.84 13.02 10.51
CA TYR A 75 7.79 13.21 11.63
C TYR A 75 8.82 12.08 11.72
N ARG A 76 8.48 10.87 11.24
CA ARG A 76 9.39 9.72 11.16
C ARG A 76 9.42 9.18 9.73
N PRO A 77 10.18 9.80 8.82
CA PRO A 77 10.25 9.37 7.43
C PRO A 77 10.87 7.97 7.32
N ARG A 78 10.27 7.13 6.49
CA ARG A 78 10.72 5.77 6.21
C ARG A 78 11.62 5.78 4.97
N PHE A 79 12.93 6.02 5.14
CA PHE A 79 13.90 5.99 4.04
C PHE A 79 14.26 4.57 3.57
N ASP A 80 13.72 3.53 4.19
CA ASP A 80 13.75 2.16 3.68
C ASP A 80 12.68 1.90 2.59
N LEU A 81 11.75 2.84 2.37
CA LEU A 81 10.73 2.79 1.31
C LEU A 81 11.18 3.58 0.08
N VAL A 82 10.96 3.00 -1.10
CA VAL A 82 11.61 3.39 -2.35
C VAL A 82 11.44 4.88 -2.72
N ILE A 83 10.24 5.45 -2.64
CA ILE A 83 10.03 6.87 -3.00
C ILE A 83 10.78 7.79 -2.03
N ASN A 84 10.60 7.57 -0.71
CA ASN A 84 11.29 8.38 0.30
C ASN A 84 12.80 8.24 0.19
N LEU A 85 13.32 7.01 -0.05
CA LEU A 85 14.74 6.76 -0.28
C LEU A 85 15.25 7.53 -1.50
N PHE A 86 14.57 7.43 -2.63
CA PHE A 86 14.99 8.08 -3.86
C PHE A 86 14.97 9.61 -3.74
N CYS A 87 13.94 10.15 -3.08
CA CYS A 87 13.89 11.59 -2.77
C CYS A 87 15.05 12.03 -1.87
N GLY A 88 15.35 11.26 -0.81
CA GLY A 88 16.47 11.55 0.09
C GLY A 88 17.83 11.47 -0.61
N LEU A 89 18.06 10.45 -1.45
CA LEU A 89 19.28 10.32 -2.25
C LEU A 89 19.40 11.47 -3.24
N SER A 90 18.29 11.85 -3.88
CA SER A 90 18.27 12.98 -4.81
C SER A 90 18.58 14.30 -4.12
N ALA A 91 18.00 14.57 -2.96
CA ALA A 91 18.26 15.78 -2.18
C ALA A 91 19.71 15.91 -1.71
N THR A 92 20.41 14.78 -1.54
CA THR A 92 21.82 14.72 -1.12
C THR A 92 22.79 14.48 -2.29
N ASN A 93 22.31 14.53 -3.54
CA ASN A 93 23.06 14.24 -4.78
C ASN A 93 23.78 12.87 -4.78
N LYS A 94 23.27 11.90 -4.03
CA LYS A 94 23.80 10.53 -4.00
C LYS A 94 23.17 9.69 -5.10
N PRO A 95 23.92 8.75 -5.72
CA PRO A 95 23.39 7.94 -6.80
C PRO A 95 22.25 7.02 -6.33
N ILE A 96 21.25 6.83 -7.21
CA ILE A 96 20.16 5.90 -7.01
C ILE A 96 20.53 4.55 -7.64
N PHE A 97 20.44 3.48 -6.85
CA PHE A 97 20.65 2.10 -7.31
C PHE A 97 19.30 1.39 -7.38
N ILE A 98 18.99 0.80 -8.53
CA ILE A 98 17.73 0.10 -8.80
C ILE A 98 18.02 -1.35 -9.09
N ASN A 99 17.36 -2.26 -8.39
CA ASN A 99 17.38 -3.68 -8.70
C ASN A 99 16.14 -4.05 -9.54
N GLY A 100 16.36 -4.56 -10.73
CA GLY A 100 15.31 -4.85 -11.72
C GLY A 100 14.79 -3.58 -12.39
N GLY A 101 13.76 -2.95 -11.84
CA GLY A 101 13.20 -1.65 -12.27
C GLY A 101 11.82 -1.74 -12.93
N ASN A 102 11.51 -2.83 -13.65
CA ASN A 102 10.26 -2.99 -14.38
C ASN A 102 9.09 -3.52 -13.52
N GLN A 103 9.35 -3.88 -12.27
CA GLN A 103 8.32 -4.37 -11.36
C GLN A 103 7.37 -3.26 -10.97
N TRP A 104 6.08 -3.53 -11.05
CA TRP A 104 5.00 -2.65 -10.66
C TRP A 104 4.79 -2.65 -9.14
N ARG A 105 4.48 -1.48 -8.61
CA ARG A 105 4.11 -1.27 -7.20
C ARG A 105 2.96 -0.28 -7.08
N PRO A 106 1.99 -0.53 -6.20
CA PRO A 106 1.02 0.47 -5.80
C PRO A 106 1.65 1.42 -4.77
N PHE A 107 1.40 2.71 -4.95
CA PHE A 107 1.85 3.77 -4.04
C PHE A 107 0.68 4.59 -3.55
N VAL A 108 0.81 5.13 -2.34
CA VAL A 108 -0.18 6.03 -1.76
C VAL A 108 0.51 7.14 -0.97
N HIS A 109 0.08 8.37 -1.19
CA HIS A 109 0.59 9.49 -0.42
C HIS A 109 -0.02 9.49 1.00
N VAL A 110 0.78 9.85 2.01
CA VAL A 110 0.33 9.81 3.42
C VAL A 110 -0.92 10.65 3.69
N LYS A 111 -1.11 11.77 2.97
CA LYS A 111 -2.33 12.59 3.05
C LYS A 111 -3.57 11.85 2.54
N ASP A 112 -3.42 11.01 1.50
CA ASP A 112 -4.54 10.23 0.97
C ASP A 112 -4.90 9.07 1.89
N VAL A 113 -3.91 8.49 2.59
CA VAL A 113 -4.18 7.55 3.70
C VAL A 113 -5.01 8.23 4.78
N ALA A 114 -4.60 9.42 5.24
CA ALA A 114 -5.34 10.16 6.25
C ALA A 114 -6.77 10.51 5.80
N ARG A 115 -6.95 10.95 4.54
CA ARG A 115 -8.28 11.20 3.95
C ARG A 115 -9.13 9.94 3.92
N SER A 116 -8.57 8.79 3.53
CA SER A 116 -9.28 7.52 3.50
C SER A 116 -9.75 7.09 4.89
N ILE A 117 -8.93 7.27 5.93
CA ILE A 117 -9.31 7.00 7.31
C ILE A 117 -10.45 7.91 7.76
N LEU A 118 -10.34 9.23 7.52
CA LEU A 118 -11.39 10.19 7.86
C LEU A 118 -12.70 9.89 7.13
N PHE A 119 -12.62 9.52 5.85
CA PHE A 119 -13.78 9.14 5.05
C PHE A 119 -14.48 7.92 5.67
N VAL A 120 -13.74 6.86 5.96
CA VAL A 120 -14.27 5.62 6.56
C VAL A 120 -14.88 5.88 7.95
N LEU A 121 -14.32 6.80 8.74
CA LEU A 121 -14.87 7.17 10.04
C LEU A 121 -16.22 7.89 9.92
N LYS A 122 -16.40 8.70 8.88
CA LYS A 122 -17.62 9.51 8.69
C LYS A 122 -18.80 8.73 8.10
N ASP A 123 -18.52 7.80 7.18
CA ASP A 123 -19.58 7.04 6.50
C ASP A 123 -19.52 5.55 6.89
N ASN A 124 -20.32 5.19 7.89
CA ASN A 124 -20.43 3.80 8.33
C ASN A 124 -21.34 2.96 7.43
N SER A 125 -22.30 3.58 6.74
CA SER A 125 -23.31 2.85 5.97
C SER A 125 -22.72 2.09 4.77
N LYS A 126 -21.71 2.68 4.11
CA LYS A 126 -21.07 2.13 2.92
C LYS A 126 -19.70 1.49 3.18
N THR A 127 -19.15 1.66 4.39
CA THR A 127 -17.78 1.24 4.70
C THR A 127 -17.69 0.15 5.76
N ASN A 128 -18.82 -0.17 6.41
CA ASN A 128 -18.85 -1.20 7.43
C ASN A 128 -18.69 -2.60 6.85
N LYS A 129 -17.85 -3.42 7.49
CA LYS A 129 -17.51 -4.80 7.08
C LYS A 129 -16.93 -4.90 5.67
N GLU A 130 -16.27 -3.82 5.22
CA GLU A 130 -15.71 -3.71 3.88
C GLU A 130 -14.18 -3.71 3.88
N ILE A 131 -13.62 -4.17 2.76
CA ILE A 131 -12.19 -4.10 2.46
C ILE A 131 -12.02 -3.12 1.31
N PHE A 132 -11.06 -2.20 1.43
CA PHE A 132 -10.70 -1.25 0.38
C PHE A 132 -9.21 -1.25 0.10
N ASN A 133 -8.85 -1.26 -1.18
CA ASN A 133 -7.51 -0.90 -1.61
C ASN A 133 -7.35 0.62 -1.60
N VAL A 134 -6.29 1.10 -0.97
CA VAL A 134 -5.98 2.53 -0.87
C VAL A 134 -4.66 2.79 -1.56
N ILE A 135 -4.73 3.31 -2.77
CA ILE A 135 -3.58 3.68 -3.59
C ILE A 135 -3.85 5.01 -4.30
N SER A 136 -2.80 5.79 -4.54
CA SER A 136 -2.84 6.98 -5.40
C SER A 136 -2.48 6.60 -6.84
N GLU A 137 -1.50 5.71 -7.01
CA GLU A 137 -1.00 5.30 -8.33
C GLU A 137 -0.35 3.92 -8.32
N ASN A 138 -0.26 3.32 -9.49
CA ASN A 138 0.66 2.21 -9.76
C ASN A 138 1.79 2.73 -10.64
N SER A 139 3.04 2.44 -10.28
CA SER A 139 4.20 2.80 -11.08
C SER A 139 5.26 1.72 -11.03
N THR A 140 6.10 1.66 -12.05
CA THR A 140 7.34 0.87 -12.00
C THR A 140 8.42 1.64 -11.25
N ILE A 141 9.42 0.91 -10.73
CA ILE A 141 10.55 1.55 -10.05
C ILE A 141 11.36 2.42 -11.00
N THR A 142 11.44 2.03 -12.28
CA THR A 142 12.09 2.83 -13.33
C THR A 142 11.34 4.14 -13.59
N GLU A 143 10.01 4.11 -13.72
CA GLU A 143 9.20 5.32 -13.89
C GLU A 143 9.37 6.30 -12.73
N LEU A 144 9.37 5.81 -11.48
CA LEU A 144 9.64 6.62 -10.30
C LEU A 144 11.01 7.31 -10.37
N SER A 145 12.05 6.55 -10.73
CA SER A 145 13.40 7.12 -10.84
C SER A 145 13.50 8.16 -11.93
N ASN A 146 12.81 7.96 -13.06
CA ASN A 146 12.74 8.92 -14.16
C ASN A 146 12.00 10.21 -13.74
N THR A 147 10.95 10.09 -12.94
CA THR A 147 10.25 11.24 -12.36
C THR A 147 11.19 12.06 -11.48
N ILE A 148 11.96 11.41 -10.61
CA ILE A 148 12.95 12.09 -9.77
C ILE A 148 14.04 12.76 -10.61
N LYS A 149 14.50 12.09 -11.69
CA LYS A 149 15.49 12.66 -12.60
C LYS A 149 15.00 13.90 -13.33
N LYS A 150 13.69 14.03 -13.59
CA LYS A 150 13.13 15.26 -14.17
C LYS A 150 13.29 16.46 -13.21
N HIS A 151 13.21 16.24 -11.90
CA HIS A 151 13.37 17.28 -10.87
C HIS A 151 14.84 17.55 -10.51
N ASN A 152 15.70 16.52 -10.57
CA ASN A 152 17.14 16.65 -10.36
C ASN A 152 17.89 16.01 -11.54
N LYS A 153 18.23 16.84 -12.55
CA LYS A 153 18.90 16.37 -13.78
C LYS A 153 20.28 15.76 -13.55
N ASN A 154 20.95 16.13 -12.45
CA ASN A 154 22.31 15.70 -12.13
C ASN A 154 22.35 14.36 -11.41
N ILE A 155 21.21 13.79 -11.00
CA ILE A 155 21.16 12.54 -10.28
C ILE A 155 21.63 11.38 -11.17
N LYS A 156 22.56 10.58 -10.65
CA LYS A 156 23.03 9.36 -11.31
C LYS A 156 22.12 8.19 -10.95
N ILE A 157 21.57 7.51 -11.95
CA ILE A 157 20.75 6.30 -11.77
C ILE A 157 21.49 5.12 -12.33
N LYS A 158 21.68 4.07 -11.53
CA LYS A 158 22.31 2.80 -11.90
C LYS A 158 21.30 1.67 -11.75
N ILE A 159 21.07 0.90 -12.83
CA ILE A 159 20.10 -0.20 -12.85
C ILE A 159 20.83 -1.53 -12.96
N ASN A 160 20.63 -2.41 -11.96
CA ASN A 160 21.06 -3.78 -11.98
C ASN A 160 19.91 -4.67 -12.50
N LYS A 161 19.96 -5.06 -13.77
CA LYS A 161 18.93 -5.88 -14.41
C LYS A 161 18.94 -7.34 -14.00
N ASN A 162 20.01 -7.81 -13.39
CA ASN A 162 20.18 -9.23 -13.02
C ASN A 162 19.40 -9.61 -11.75
N VAL A 163 18.97 -8.63 -10.96
CA VAL A 163 18.17 -8.86 -9.75
C VAL A 163 16.69 -8.77 -10.10
N LYS A 164 15.93 -9.85 -9.84
CA LYS A 164 14.48 -9.89 -10.03
C LYS A 164 13.78 -9.79 -8.68
N ASP A 165 12.99 -8.74 -8.47
CA ASP A 165 12.04 -8.69 -7.35
C ASP A 165 10.78 -9.48 -7.73
N LYS A 166 10.46 -10.50 -6.94
CA LYS A 166 9.31 -11.39 -7.19
C LYS A 166 7.95 -10.70 -6.97
N ARG A 167 7.95 -9.58 -6.25
CA ARG A 167 6.75 -8.76 -6.02
C ARG A 167 6.53 -7.88 -7.25
N ASP A 168 5.52 -8.16 -8.03
CA ASP A 168 5.19 -7.43 -9.26
C ASP A 168 3.67 -7.44 -9.44
N TYR A 169 3.00 -6.33 -9.08
CA TYR A 169 1.56 -6.25 -9.13
C TYR A 169 1.03 -4.80 -9.17
N LYS A 170 -0.10 -4.65 -9.86
CA LYS A 170 -0.91 -3.43 -9.92
C LYS A 170 -2.22 -3.64 -9.17
N VAL A 171 -2.71 -2.59 -8.53
CA VAL A 171 -3.90 -2.64 -7.68
C VAL A 171 -4.91 -1.59 -8.13
N SER A 172 -6.20 -1.91 -8.06
CA SER A 172 -7.30 -0.99 -8.35
C SER A 172 -7.79 -0.31 -7.08
N ALA A 173 -7.92 1.02 -7.11
CA ALA A 173 -8.63 1.80 -6.09
C ALA A 173 -10.10 2.08 -6.49
N LYS A 174 -10.61 1.40 -7.52
CA LYS A 174 -11.94 1.70 -8.09
C LYS A 174 -13.07 1.59 -7.06
N LYS A 175 -12.93 0.69 -6.09
CA LYS A 175 -13.95 0.46 -5.06
C LYS A 175 -14.06 1.66 -4.11
N ILE A 176 -12.95 2.09 -3.51
CA ILE A 176 -12.96 3.23 -2.59
C ILE A 176 -13.33 4.55 -3.27
N ASN A 177 -13.00 4.71 -4.56
CA ASN A 177 -13.34 5.92 -5.32
C ASN A 177 -14.83 5.99 -5.73
N LYS A 178 -15.61 4.93 -5.55
CA LYS A 178 -17.05 4.88 -5.87
C LYS A 178 -17.93 5.13 -4.66
N VAL A 179 -17.40 5.10 -3.50
CA VAL A 179 -18.09 5.27 -2.22
C VAL A 179 -18.02 6.72 -1.80
#